data_99a500d6470a7779e2b8efe6958e7346
#
_entry.id   99a500d6470a7779e2b8efe6958e7346
#
_cell.length_a   1.000
_cell.length_b   1.000
_cell.length_c   1.000
_cell.angle_alpha   90.00
_cell.angle_beta   90.00
_cell.angle_gamma   90.00
#
_symmetry.space_group_name_H-M   'P 1'
#
loop_
_entity.id
_entity.type
_entity.pdbx_description
1 polymer ?
#
loop_
_entity_poly.entity_id
_entity_poly.type
_entity_poly.pdbx_seq_one_letter_code
_entity_poly.pdbx_strand_id
1 'polypeptide(L)' 'MKIIEVFNEKTVCCRGEDSEGHPLIYLSLEGVDEVRCPYCSIVFKKIKRH' A
#
# COMPACT_ATOMS: atom_id res chain seq x y z
N MET A 1 -7.67 6.68 9.07
CA MET A 1 -6.43 6.37 8.34
C MET A 1 -6.08 4.90 8.57
N LYS A 2 -5.74 4.20 7.53
CA LYS A 2 -5.53 2.76 7.62
C LYS A 2 -4.11 2.42 7.21
N ILE A 3 -3.50 1.51 7.95
CA ILE A 3 -2.16 1.04 7.67
C ILE A 3 -2.20 -0.46 7.43
N ILE A 4 -1.67 -0.89 6.29
CA ILE A 4 -1.61 -2.30 5.94
C ILE A 4 -0.15 -2.71 5.92
N GLU A 5 0.17 -3.75 6.67
CA GLU A 5 1.53 -4.26 6.73
C GLU A 5 1.70 -5.39 5.74
N VAL A 6 2.77 -5.34 4.97
CA VAL A 6 3.06 -6.37 3.99
C VAL A 6 4.48 -6.89 4.21
N PHE A 7 4.69 -8.14 3.88
CA PHE A 7 5.98 -8.78 4.11
C PHE A 7 6.70 -8.96 2.78
N ASN A 8 7.87 -8.34 2.65
CA ASN A 8 8.75 -8.57 1.50
C ASN A 8 8.08 -8.36 0.16
N GLU A 9 7.07 -7.52 0.12
CA GLU A 9 6.40 -7.25 -1.13
C GLU A 9 7.11 -6.12 -1.85
N LYS A 10 7.25 -6.26 -3.15
CA LYS A 10 7.83 -5.21 -3.96
C LYS A 10 6.78 -4.29 -4.54
N THR A 11 5.58 -4.79 -4.67
CA THR A 11 4.48 -4.03 -5.25
C THR A 11 3.20 -4.40 -4.54
N VAL A 12 2.37 -3.41 -4.30
CA VAL A 12 1.05 -3.64 -3.72
C VAL A 12 0.02 -2.99 -4.63
N CYS A 13 -1.21 -3.45 -4.53
CA CYS A 13 -2.28 -2.84 -5.28
C CYS A 13 -3.33 -2.30 -4.32
N CYS A 14 -4.01 -1.27 -4.73
CA CYS A 14 -5.03 -0.63 -3.90
C CYS A 14 -6.26 -0.34 -4.74
N ARG A 15 -7.40 -0.74 -4.22
CA ARG A 15 -8.67 -0.52 -4.89
C ARG A 15 -9.59 0.37 -4.08
N GLY A 16 -9.14 0.82 -2.92
CA GLY A 16 -9.95 1.70 -2.11
C GLY A 16 -11.13 0.99 -1.45
N GLU A 17 -10.89 -0.18 -0.91
CA GLU A 17 -11.97 -0.98 -0.35
C GLU A 17 -12.70 -0.29 0.80
N ASP A 18 -12.00 0.57 1.51
CA ASP A 18 -12.56 1.22 2.69
C ASP A 18 -13.20 2.56 2.38
N SER A 19 -13.27 2.91 1.12
CA SER A 19 -13.87 4.18 0.75
C SER A 19 -14.76 3.95 -0.44
N GLU A 20 -15.07 5.01 -1.14
CA GLU A 20 -15.97 4.90 -2.29
C GLU A 20 -15.38 4.10 -3.43
N GLY A 21 -14.11 3.76 -3.28
CA GLY A 21 -13.47 3.03 -4.34
C GLY A 21 -12.81 3.96 -5.34
N HIS A 22 -11.77 3.46 -5.97
CA HIS A 22 -11.09 4.18 -7.02
C HIS A 22 -10.49 3.15 -7.96
N PRO A 23 -10.05 3.56 -9.14
CA PRO A 23 -9.46 2.60 -10.06
C PRO A 23 -8.31 1.86 -9.42
N LEU A 24 -8.18 0.59 -9.76
CA LEU A 24 -7.07 -0.21 -9.25
C LEU A 24 -5.75 0.41 -9.67
N ILE A 25 -4.88 0.59 -8.70
CA ILE A 25 -3.55 1.11 -8.98
C ILE A 25 -2.53 0.21 -8.29
N TYR A 26 -1.31 0.28 -8.78
CA TYR A 26 -0.19 -0.45 -8.19
C TYR A 26 0.79 0.53 -7.61
N LEU A 27 1.28 0.22 -6.42
CA LEU A 27 2.23 1.06 -5.72
C LEU A 27 3.51 0.27 -5.52
N SER A 28 4.64 0.89 -5.81
CA SER A 28 5.93 0.22 -5.71
C SER A 28 6.53 0.44 -4.34
N LEU A 29 7.00 -0.64 -3.74
CA LEU A 29 7.70 -0.58 -2.47
C LEU A 29 9.19 -0.82 -2.61
N GLU A 30 9.69 -0.84 -3.83
CA GLU A 30 11.12 -0.99 -4.04
C GLU A 30 11.85 0.25 -3.59
N GLY A 31 12.85 0.06 -2.74
CA GLY A 31 13.66 1.17 -2.31
C GLY A 31 13.02 2.07 -1.26
N VAL A 32 11.82 1.72 -0.83
CA VAL A 32 11.14 2.49 0.21
C VAL A 32 10.57 1.54 1.23
N ASP A 33 10.33 2.03 2.42
CA ASP A 33 9.78 1.21 3.50
C ASP A 33 8.27 1.31 3.56
N GLU A 34 7.69 2.35 3.01
CA GLU A 34 6.25 2.52 3.03
C GLU A 34 5.82 3.41 1.90
N VAL A 35 4.57 3.29 1.53
CA VAL A 35 3.98 4.10 0.48
C VAL A 35 2.52 4.33 0.83
N ARG A 36 2.03 5.52 0.48
CA ARG A 36 0.65 5.89 0.75
C ARG A 36 -0.11 6.01 -0.55
N CYS A 37 -1.32 5.45 -0.56
CA CYS A 37 -2.18 5.54 -1.72
C CYS A 37 -2.65 6.99 -1.89
N PRO A 38 -2.47 7.58 -3.06
CA PRO A 38 -2.88 8.97 -3.27
C PRO A 38 -4.38 9.17 -3.34
N TYR A 39 -5.13 8.10 -3.45
CA TYR A 39 -6.58 8.23 -3.56
C TYR A 39 -7.30 8.06 -2.24
N CYS A 40 -6.96 7.02 -1.51
CA CYS A 40 -7.69 6.70 -0.28
C CYS A 40 -6.85 6.84 0.98
N SER A 41 -5.60 7.21 0.84
CA SER A 41 -4.71 7.51 1.97
C SER A 41 -4.33 6.28 2.80
N ILE A 42 -4.59 5.08 2.30
CA ILE A 42 -4.11 3.88 2.97
C ILE A 42 -2.59 3.85 2.86
N VAL A 43 -1.94 3.53 3.98
CA VAL A 43 -0.49 3.41 4.01
C VAL A 43 -0.12 1.94 3.98
N PHE A 44 0.72 1.57 3.04
CA PHE A 44 1.26 0.20 2.96
C PHE A 44 2.67 0.23 3.50
N LYS A 45 2.88 -0.49 4.58
CA LYS A 45 4.16 -0.49 5.25
C LYS A 45 4.86 -1.82 5.03
N LYS A 46 6.07 -1.76 4.52
CA LYS A 46 6.85 -2.96 4.24
C LYS A 46 7.57 -3.42 5.49
N ILE A 47 7.35 -4.66 5.85
CA ILE A 47 7.98 -5.25 7.03
C ILE A 47 8.97 -6.29 6.55
N LYS A 48 10.18 -6.20 7.04
CA LYS A 48 11.22 -7.16 6.72
C LYS A 48 11.31 -8.17 7.84
N ARG A 49 11.43 -9.43 7.45
CA ARG A 49 11.63 -10.51 8.39
C ARG A 49 12.92 -11.20 8.07
N HIS A 50 13.63 -11.54 9.11
CA HIS A 50 14.89 -12.24 8.96
C HIS A 50 14.74 -13.71 9.24
#